data_71e09e84f6b56559fab0539e243d9f36
#
_entry.id   71e09e84f6b56559fab0539e243d9f36
#
_cell.length_a   1.000
_cell.length_b   1.000
_cell.length_c   1.000
_cell.angle_alpha   90.00
_cell.angle_beta   90.00
_cell.angle_gamma   90.00
#
_symmetry.space_group_name_H-M   'P 1'
#
loop_
_entity.id
_entity.type
_entity.pdbx_description
1 polymer ?
#
loop_
_entity_poly.entity_id
_entity_poly.type
_entity_poly.pdbx_seq_one_letter_code
_entity_poly.pdbx_strand_id
1 'polypeptide(L)'
;MNAELEQPDVWNEPEKAQSLGKERVSLEQVVDTIKNLEQGLEDVEGLLELAIEAEDEETFNEAVAELDELEQQLAKLEFRRMFSGEHDACDCYVDLQAGSGGTEAQDWTEMLLRMYLRWAESKGFKTELMEVSDGDVAGLKSATIRVSGEYAFGWLRTETGIHRLVRK
;
A
#
# COMPACT_ATOMS: atom_id res chain seq x y z
N MET A 1 12.96 20.35 -9.02
CA MET A 1 11.67 20.53 -8.34
C MET A 1 11.61 21.81 -7.50
N ASN A 2 12.44 22.05 -6.45
CA ASN A 2 12.41 23.34 -5.73
C ASN A 2 12.67 24.54 -6.65
N ALA A 3 13.64 24.43 -7.57
CA ALA A 3 13.92 25.46 -8.58
C ALA A 3 12.78 25.68 -9.61
N GLU A 4 11.90 24.71 -9.82
CA GLU A 4 10.73 24.85 -10.70
C GLU A 4 9.57 25.53 -9.97
N LEU A 5 9.38 25.25 -8.68
CA LEU A 5 8.38 25.94 -7.85
C LEU A 5 8.71 27.40 -7.58
N GLU A 6 9.97 27.80 -7.71
CA GLU A 6 10.46 29.18 -7.59
C GLU A 6 10.19 30.00 -8.86
N GLN A 7 9.79 29.37 -9.97
CA GLN A 7 9.48 30.08 -11.21
C GLN A 7 8.10 30.76 -11.13
N PRO A 8 8.01 32.06 -11.42
CA PRO A 8 6.74 32.80 -11.32
C PRO A 8 5.62 32.24 -12.21
N ASP A 9 5.97 31.60 -13.31
CA ASP A 9 5.02 31.07 -14.30
C ASP A 9 4.24 29.86 -13.80
N VAL A 10 4.78 29.09 -12.85
CA VAL A 10 4.11 27.91 -12.27
C VAL A 10 2.88 28.31 -11.45
N TRP A 11 2.89 29.49 -10.84
CA TRP A 11 1.78 30.00 -10.04
C TRP A 11 0.61 30.51 -10.88
N ASN A 12 0.81 30.69 -12.19
CA ASN A 12 -0.24 31.03 -13.13
C ASN A 12 -1.08 29.81 -13.56
N GLU A 13 -0.59 28.58 -13.29
CA GLU A 13 -1.26 27.32 -13.58
C GLU A 13 -1.56 26.56 -12.26
N PRO A 14 -2.72 26.80 -11.61
CA PRO A 14 -3.01 26.24 -10.28
C PRO A 14 -2.95 24.71 -10.19
N GLU A 15 -3.37 24.02 -11.26
CA GLU A 15 -3.34 22.54 -11.31
C GLU A 15 -1.90 22.00 -11.33
N LYS A 16 -1.03 22.64 -12.07
CA LYS A 16 0.39 22.28 -12.16
C LYS A 16 1.12 22.58 -10.86
N ALA A 17 0.86 23.72 -10.24
CA ALA A 17 1.40 24.09 -8.94
C ALA A 17 0.96 23.07 -7.85
N GLN A 18 -0.30 22.66 -7.87
CA GLN A 18 -0.82 21.65 -6.94
C GLN A 18 -0.19 20.26 -7.18
N SER A 19 0.01 19.85 -8.43
CA SER A 19 0.66 18.60 -8.79
C SER A 19 2.11 18.57 -8.32
N LEU A 20 2.88 19.62 -8.63
CA LEU A 20 4.27 19.76 -8.19
C LEU A 20 4.39 19.84 -6.66
N GLY A 21 3.43 20.50 -6.00
CA GLY A 21 3.36 20.53 -4.54
C GLY A 21 3.16 19.16 -3.91
N LYS A 22 2.26 18.34 -4.45
CA LYS A 22 2.03 16.95 -4.00
C LYS A 22 3.27 16.08 -4.23
N GLU A 23 3.87 16.19 -5.40
CA GLU A 23 5.08 15.43 -5.74
C GLU A 23 6.25 15.81 -4.84
N ARG A 24 6.42 17.10 -4.54
CA ARG A 24 7.42 17.58 -3.60
C ARG A 24 7.23 16.96 -2.22
N VAL A 25 6.00 17.02 -1.67
CA VAL A 25 5.70 16.46 -0.34
C VAL A 25 5.99 14.96 -0.31
N SER A 26 5.63 14.23 -1.37
CA SER A 26 5.93 12.79 -1.47
C SER A 26 7.42 12.49 -1.47
N LEU A 27 8.21 13.28 -2.21
CA LEU A 27 9.67 13.12 -2.24
C LEU A 27 10.34 13.54 -0.93
N GLU A 28 9.87 14.62 -0.30
CA GLU A 28 10.34 15.06 1.01
C GLU A 28 10.11 13.96 2.06
N GLN A 29 8.94 13.33 2.07
CA GLN A 29 8.64 12.20 2.96
C GLN A 29 9.61 11.03 2.78
N VAL A 30 9.94 10.68 1.54
CA VAL A 30 10.92 9.60 1.27
C VAL A 30 12.30 9.98 1.78
N VAL A 31 12.76 11.20 1.50
CA VAL A 31 14.06 11.69 1.95
C VAL A 31 14.14 11.73 3.47
N ASP A 32 13.10 12.23 4.13
CA ASP A 32 13.07 12.31 5.59
C ASP A 32 13.01 10.91 6.23
N THR A 33 12.27 9.96 5.63
CA THR A 33 12.27 8.57 6.08
C THR A 33 13.67 7.96 6.00
N ILE A 34 14.40 8.17 4.89
CA ILE A 34 15.76 7.66 4.72
C ILE A 34 16.70 8.26 5.79
N LYS A 35 16.64 9.59 6.00
CA LYS A 35 17.46 10.25 7.02
C LYS A 35 17.17 9.75 8.43
N ASN A 36 15.88 9.53 8.74
CA ASN A 36 15.49 8.99 10.05
C ASN A 36 15.99 7.55 10.23
N LEU A 37 15.97 6.73 9.17
CA LEU A 37 16.53 5.38 9.22
C LEU A 37 18.06 5.41 9.40
N GLU A 38 18.78 6.31 8.71
CA GLU A 38 20.23 6.49 8.87
C GLU A 38 20.57 6.92 10.30
N GLN A 39 19.88 7.93 10.83
CA GLN A 39 20.10 8.40 12.19
C GLN A 39 19.75 7.33 13.22
N GLY A 40 18.61 6.65 13.08
CA GLY A 40 18.21 5.58 13.98
C GLY A 40 19.23 4.42 13.99
N LEU A 41 19.83 4.11 12.85
CA LEU A 41 20.87 3.07 12.77
C LEU A 41 22.15 3.51 13.52
N GLU A 42 22.57 4.76 13.38
CA GLU A 42 23.71 5.32 14.13
C GLU A 42 23.43 5.32 15.65
N ASP A 43 22.21 5.69 16.05
CA ASP A 43 21.80 5.71 17.46
C ASP A 43 21.78 4.30 18.06
N VAL A 44 21.24 3.30 17.35
CA VAL A 44 21.24 1.89 17.76
C VAL A 44 22.65 1.32 17.85
N GLU A 45 23.55 1.66 16.89
CA GLU A 45 24.95 1.25 16.94
C GLU A 45 25.64 1.78 18.22
N GLY A 46 25.42 3.06 18.54
CA GLY A 46 25.96 3.66 19.76
C GLY A 46 25.37 3.03 21.04
N LEU A 47 24.08 2.72 21.08
CA LEU A 47 23.45 2.04 22.21
C LEU A 47 23.99 0.61 22.41
N LEU A 48 24.21 -0.14 21.32
CA LEU A 48 24.77 -1.48 21.38
C LEU A 48 26.21 -1.46 21.91
N GLU A 49 27.04 -0.53 21.47
CA GLU A 49 28.40 -0.37 21.97
C GLU A 49 28.43 -0.11 23.48
N LEU A 50 27.59 0.84 23.96
CA LEU A 50 27.47 1.16 25.38
C LEU A 50 26.92 -0.02 26.21
N ALA A 51 25.93 -0.74 25.71
CA ALA A 51 25.35 -1.90 26.38
C ALA A 51 26.38 -3.03 26.55
N ILE A 52 27.23 -3.25 25.54
CA ILE A 52 28.29 -4.26 25.57
C ILE A 52 29.39 -3.83 26.56
N GLU A 53 29.81 -2.57 26.57
CA GLU A 53 30.82 -2.08 27.50
C GLU A 53 30.36 -2.12 28.98
N ALA A 54 29.05 -1.86 29.20
CA ALA A 54 28.47 -1.88 30.53
C ALA A 54 27.97 -3.28 30.99
N GLU A 55 28.04 -4.28 30.13
CA GLU A 55 27.42 -5.60 30.32
C GLU A 55 25.91 -5.49 30.70
N ASP A 56 25.20 -4.51 30.10
CA ASP A 56 23.79 -4.19 30.36
C ASP A 56 22.88 -4.93 29.36
N GLU A 57 22.30 -6.04 29.81
CA GLU A 57 21.41 -6.87 29.01
C GLU A 57 20.06 -6.19 28.69
N GLU A 58 19.59 -5.27 29.55
CA GLU A 58 18.32 -4.56 29.33
C GLU A 58 18.48 -3.58 28.18
N THR A 59 19.50 -2.71 28.21
CA THR A 59 19.83 -1.76 27.13
C THR A 59 20.14 -2.49 25.81
N PHE A 60 20.82 -3.65 25.88
CA PHE A 60 21.05 -4.47 24.68
C PHE A 60 19.76 -4.95 24.04
N ASN A 61 18.79 -5.44 24.82
CA ASN A 61 17.50 -5.90 24.29
C ASN A 61 16.66 -4.74 23.74
N GLU A 62 16.73 -3.55 24.35
CA GLU A 62 16.08 -2.35 23.81
C GLU A 62 16.66 -1.96 22.45
N ALA A 63 17.96 -1.94 22.30
CA ALA A 63 18.61 -1.65 21.01
C ALA A 63 18.24 -2.66 19.91
N VAL A 64 18.14 -3.95 20.26
CA VAL A 64 17.68 -4.99 19.32
C VAL A 64 16.23 -4.76 18.90
N ALA A 65 15.34 -4.39 19.82
CA ALA A 65 13.94 -4.09 19.49
C ALA A 65 13.82 -2.85 18.57
N GLU A 66 14.62 -1.84 18.81
CA GLU A 66 14.66 -0.65 17.95
C GLU A 66 15.19 -0.98 16.55
N LEU A 67 16.20 -1.83 16.44
CA LEU A 67 16.69 -2.35 15.15
C LEU A 67 15.61 -3.08 14.37
N ASP A 68 14.81 -3.92 15.04
CA ASP A 68 13.68 -4.62 14.42
C ASP A 68 12.61 -3.63 13.88
N GLU A 69 12.38 -2.51 14.58
CA GLU A 69 11.48 -1.45 14.11
C GLU A 69 12.03 -0.73 12.87
N LEU A 70 13.33 -0.42 12.85
CA LEU A 70 13.99 0.19 11.69
C LEU A 70 13.95 -0.75 10.48
N GLU A 71 14.16 -2.07 10.67
CA GLU A 71 14.04 -3.07 9.60
C GLU A 71 12.62 -3.08 9.00
N GLN A 72 11.58 -3.02 9.84
CA GLN A 72 10.20 -2.96 9.38
C GLN A 72 9.89 -1.66 8.60
N GLN A 73 10.48 -0.53 9.01
CA GLN A 73 10.33 0.74 8.30
C GLN A 73 11.04 0.70 6.94
N LEU A 74 12.24 0.13 6.89
CA LEU A 74 13.00 -0.07 5.65
C LEU A 74 12.22 -0.98 4.69
N ALA A 75 11.68 -2.10 5.17
CA ALA A 75 10.88 -3.02 4.36
C ALA A 75 9.65 -2.34 3.74
N LYS A 76 9.00 -1.41 4.46
CA LYS A 76 7.89 -0.61 3.93
C LYS A 76 8.36 0.34 2.82
N LEU A 77 9.53 0.95 2.98
CA LEU A 77 10.11 1.86 1.98
C LEU A 77 10.52 1.10 0.71
N GLU A 78 11.17 -0.06 0.86
CA GLU A 78 11.53 -0.95 -0.26
C GLU A 78 10.29 -1.43 -1.00
N PHE A 79 9.25 -1.78 -0.26
CA PHE A 79 7.98 -2.20 -0.84
C PHE A 79 7.34 -1.09 -1.68
N ARG A 80 7.34 0.16 -1.20
CA ARG A 80 6.86 1.32 -1.99
C ARG A 80 7.64 1.50 -3.29
N ARG A 81 8.93 1.20 -3.30
CA ARG A 81 9.76 1.26 -4.52
C ARG A 81 9.32 0.28 -5.61
N MET A 82 8.64 -0.81 -5.24
CA MET A 82 8.08 -1.77 -6.22
C MET A 82 6.93 -1.17 -7.04
N PHE A 83 6.27 -0.14 -6.53
CA PHE A 83 5.19 0.59 -7.20
C PHE A 83 5.75 1.75 -8.04
N SER A 84 6.43 1.40 -9.13
CA SER A 84 7.05 2.37 -10.03
C SER A 84 6.26 2.62 -11.32
N GLY A 85 5.09 2.00 -11.47
CA GLY A 85 4.20 2.19 -12.61
C GLY A 85 3.48 3.54 -12.55
N GLU A 86 3.25 4.15 -13.71
CA GLU A 86 2.60 5.46 -13.85
C GLU A 86 1.25 5.56 -13.12
N HIS A 87 0.52 4.45 -13.04
CA HIS A 87 -0.81 4.38 -12.41
C HIS A 87 -0.81 3.72 -11.04
N ASP A 88 0.34 3.24 -10.55
CA ASP A 88 0.39 2.47 -9.30
C ASP A 88 -0.14 3.26 -8.10
N ALA A 89 0.07 4.58 -8.08
CA ALA A 89 -0.41 5.46 -7.02
C ALA A 89 -1.93 5.81 -7.09
N CYS A 90 -2.62 5.36 -8.15
CA CYS A 90 -4.02 5.69 -8.36
C CYS A 90 -4.97 4.80 -7.56
N ASP A 91 -6.21 5.30 -7.38
CA ASP A 91 -7.36 4.48 -7.03
C ASP A 91 -7.63 3.46 -8.14
N CYS A 92 -8.35 2.39 -7.84
CA CYS A 92 -8.73 1.40 -8.85
C CYS A 92 -10.18 0.94 -8.72
N TYR A 93 -10.66 0.33 -9.81
CA TYR A 93 -11.86 -0.47 -9.83
C TYR A 93 -11.49 -1.94 -9.92
N VAL A 94 -12.19 -2.78 -9.16
CA VAL A 94 -12.05 -4.23 -9.20
C VAL A 94 -13.36 -4.80 -9.67
N ASP A 95 -13.30 -5.46 -10.83
CA ASP A 95 -14.45 -6.14 -11.43
C ASP A 95 -14.32 -7.64 -11.21
N LEU A 96 -15.29 -8.21 -10.55
CA LEU A 96 -15.40 -9.64 -10.30
C LEU A 96 -16.52 -10.20 -11.15
N GLN A 97 -16.25 -11.28 -11.90
CA GLN A 97 -17.25 -11.92 -12.74
C GLN A 97 -17.21 -13.43 -12.55
N ALA A 98 -18.38 -14.02 -12.35
CA ALA A 98 -18.52 -15.46 -12.27
C ALA A 98 -18.22 -16.10 -13.64
N GLY A 99 -17.40 -17.15 -13.62
CA GLY A 99 -17.16 -17.96 -14.80
C GLY A 99 -18.36 -18.86 -15.16
N SER A 100 -18.16 -19.76 -16.14
CA SER A 100 -19.21 -20.66 -16.66
C SER A 100 -19.63 -21.79 -15.71
N GLY A 101 -19.16 -21.80 -14.47
CA GLY A 101 -19.39 -22.87 -13.49
C GLY A 101 -20.76 -22.86 -12.78
N GLY A 102 -21.71 -22.04 -13.22
CA GLY A 102 -23.05 -21.96 -12.62
C GLY A 102 -23.04 -21.44 -11.19
N THR A 103 -23.90 -21.98 -10.32
CA THR A 103 -24.08 -21.54 -8.92
C THR A 103 -22.77 -21.58 -8.12
N GLU A 104 -21.92 -22.57 -8.33
CA GLU A 104 -20.63 -22.67 -7.63
C GLU A 104 -19.67 -21.52 -7.98
N ALA A 105 -19.66 -21.08 -9.25
CA ALA A 105 -18.86 -19.93 -9.67
C ALA A 105 -19.42 -18.60 -9.11
N GLN A 106 -20.74 -18.49 -9.00
CA GLN A 106 -21.43 -17.35 -8.41
C GLN A 106 -21.15 -17.24 -6.89
N ASP A 107 -21.17 -18.37 -6.19
CA ASP A 107 -20.78 -18.45 -4.76
C ASP A 107 -19.31 -18.06 -4.57
N TRP A 108 -18.43 -18.56 -5.43
CA TRP A 108 -17.01 -18.21 -5.39
C TRP A 108 -16.78 -16.71 -5.62
N THR A 109 -17.52 -16.08 -6.54
CA THR A 109 -17.45 -14.64 -6.80
C THR A 109 -17.81 -13.82 -5.56
N GLU A 110 -18.86 -14.22 -4.83
CA GLU A 110 -19.25 -13.59 -3.56
C GLU A 110 -18.14 -13.74 -2.49
N MET A 111 -17.53 -14.93 -2.41
CA MET A 111 -16.41 -15.17 -1.48
C MET A 111 -15.21 -14.28 -1.82
N LEU A 112 -14.87 -14.12 -3.11
CA LEU A 112 -13.80 -13.23 -3.56
C LEU A 112 -14.10 -11.77 -3.22
N LEU A 113 -15.32 -11.30 -3.47
CA LEU A 113 -15.74 -9.96 -3.09
C LEU A 113 -15.50 -9.72 -1.59
N ARG A 114 -15.94 -10.63 -0.74
CA ARG A 114 -15.73 -10.54 0.71
C ARG A 114 -14.25 -10.54 1.08
N MET A 115 -13.44 -11.34 0.40
CA MET A 115 -11.99 -11.39 0.61
C MET A 115 -11.35 -10.04 0.31
N TYR A 116 -11.65 -9.44 -0.86
CA TYR A 116 -11.08 -8.14 -1.24
C TYR A 116 -11.55 -7.00 -0.34
N LEU A 117 -12.82 -6.98 0.06
CA LEU A 117 -13.33 -5.97 1.00
C LEU A 117 -12.60 -6.04 2.35
N ARG A 118 -12.43 -7.23 2.92
CA ARG A 118 -11.69 -7.42 4.18
C ARG A 118 -10.21 -7.08 4.05
N TRP A 119 -9.60 -7.45 2.94
CA TRP A 119 -8.21 -7.10 2.67
C TRP A 119 -8.05 -5.58 2.57
N ALA A 120 -8.90 -4.90 1.83
CA ALA A 120 -8.89 -3.44 1.70
C ALA A 120 -9.06 -2.75 3.06
N GLU A 121 -10.00 -3.23 3.89
CA GLU A 121 -10.18 -2.72 5.26
C GLU A 121 -8.92 -2.90 6.11
N SER A 122 -8.27 -4.08 6.05
CA SER A 122 -7.03 -4.35 6.78
C SER A 122 -5.86 -3.47 6.36
N LYS A 123 -5.87 -2.97 5.11
CA LYS A 123 -4.89 -2.03 4.58
C LYS A 123 -5.28 -0.55 4.77
N GLY A 124 -6.45 -0.28 5.36
CA GLY A 124 -6.95 1.07 5.55
C GLY A 124 -7.47 1.74 4.27
N PHE A 125 -7.76 0.96 3.23
CA PHE A 125 -8.35 1.48 2.00
C PHE A 125 -9.85 1.73 2.17
N LYS A 126 -10.34 2.79 1.52
CA LYS A 126 -11.77 3.05 1.43
C LYS A 126 -12.35 2.25 0.26
N THR A 127 -13.43 1.52 0.51
CA THR A 127 -14.14 0.76 -0.52
C THR A 127 -15.54 1.28 -0.74
N GLU A 128 -15.97 1.32 -2.01
CA GLU A 128 -17.33 1.67 -2.41
C GLU A 128 -17.84 0.58 -3.36
N LEU A 129 -19.00 0.01 -3.03
CA LEU A 129 -19.68 -0.95 -3.89
C LEU A 129 -20.43 -0.18 -4.99
N MET A 130 -19.97 -0.33 -6.23
CA MET A 130 -20.51 0.43 -7.38
C MET A 130 -21.65 -0.30 -8.04
N GLU A 131 -21.49 -1.60 -8.29
CA GLU A 131 -22.48 -2.43 -8.97
C GLU A 131 -22.42 -3.86 -8.43
N VAL A 132 -23.60 -4.49 -8.32
CA VAL A 132 -23.72 -5.90 -7.96
C VAL A 132 -24.83 -6.52 -8.78
N SER A 133 -24.56 -7.71 -9.31
CA SER A 133 -25.55 -8.54 -9.98
C SER A 133 -25.67 -9.87 -9.24
N ASP A 134 -26.82 -10.12 -8.67
CA ASP A 134 -27.09 -11.34 -7.90
C ASP A 134 -27.08 -12.59 -8.78
N GLY A 135 -26.68 -13.71 -8.17
CA GLY A 135 -26.75 -15.03 -8.77
C GLY A 135 -28.21 -15.50 -8.94
N ASP A 136 -28.41 -16.48 -9.79
CA ASP A 136 -29.76 -17.00 -10.06
C ASP A 136 -30.37 -17.75 -8.86
N VAL A 137 -29.54 -18.38 -8.04
CA VAL A 137 -29.93 -19.17 -6.86
C VAL A 137 -29.16 -18.69 -5.61
N ALA A 138 -27.86 -18.45 -5.75
CA ALA A 138 -26.99 -17.98 -4.66
C ALA A 138 -25.76 -17.31 -5.26
N GLY A 139 -25.04 -16.53 -4.42
CA GLY A 139 -23.83 -15.85 -4.83
C GLY A 139 -24.06 -14.67 -5.77
N LEU A 140 -23.03 -14.26 -6.48
CA LEU A 140 -23.03 -13.09 -7.36
C LEU A 140 -22.59 -13.47 -8.78
N LYS A 141 -23.29 -12.94 -9.79
CA LYS A 141 -22.85 -13.01 -11.19
C LYS A 141 -21.67 -12.08 -11.42
N SER A 142 -21.76 -10.88 -10.89
CA SER A 142 -20.69 -9.88 -10.98
C SER A 142 -20.77 -8.90 -9.82
N ALA A 143 -19.64 -8.29 -9.51
CA ALA A 143 -19.55 -7.16 -8.59
C ALA A 143 -18.43 -6.23 -9.03
N THR A 144 -18.67 -4.91 -8.95
CA THR A 144 -17.67 -3.87 -9.16
C THR A 144 -17.50 -3.08 -7.88
N ILE A 145 -16.29 -3.00 -7.37
CA ILE A 145 -15.92 -2.16 -6.24
C ILE A 145 -14.89 -1.12 -6.65
N ARG A 146 -15.01 0.08 -6.12
CA ARG A 146 -13.96 1.09 -6.13
C ARG A 146 -13.13 0.95 -4.88
N VAL A 147 -11.81 0.91 -5.03
CA VAL A 147 -10.86 0.89 -3.93
C VAL A 147 -10.01 2.15 -4.00
N SER A 148 -10.06 2.96 -2.95
CA SER A 148 -9.37 4.24 -2.87
C SER A 148 -8.36 4.24 -1.73
N GLY A 149 -7.14 4.64 -2.04
CA GLY A 149 -6.04 4.73 -1.10
C GLY A 149 -4.68 4.72 -1.78
N GLU A 150 -3.64 4.96 -0.98
CA GLU A 150 -2.28 5.06 -1.50
C GLU A 150 -1.83 3.73 -2.14
N TYR A 151 -1.51 3.77 -3.43
CA TYR A 151 -1.11 2.62 -4.24
C TYR A 151 -2.19 1.50 -4.37
N ALA A 152 -3.47 1.84 -4.29
CA ALA A 152 -4.54 0.86 -4.42
C ALA A 152 -4.46 0.09 -5.75
N PHE A 153 -4.24 0.78 -6.87
CA PHE A 153 -4.04 0.16 -8.18
C PHE A 153 -2.78 -0.70 -8.20
N GLY A 154 -1.66 -0.20 -7.68
CA GLY A 154 -0.39 -0.91 -7.64
C GLY A 154 -0.50 -2.27 -6.94
N TRP A 155 -1.24 -2.33 -5.83
CA TRP A 155 -1.51 -3.56 -5.11
C TRP A 155 -2.37 -4.55 -5.90
N LEU A 156 -3.43 -4.06 -6.54
CA LEU A 156 -4.48 -4.90 -7.12
C LEU A 156 -4.26 -5.25 -8.59
N ARG A 157 -3.37 -4.54 -9.30
CA ARG A 157 -3.10 -4.80 -10.73
C ARG A 157 -2.62 -6.22 -11.02
N THR A 158 -1.95 -6.86 -10.07
CA THR A 158 -1.44 -8.22 -10.20
C THR A 158 -2.49 -9.29 -9.96
N GLU A 159 -3.66 -8.90 -9.42
CA GLU A 159 -4.79 -9.80 -9.18
C GLU A 159 -5.62 -10.08 -10.45
N THR A 160 -5.32 -9.37 -11.56
CA THR A 160 -6.01 -9.58 -12.83
C THR A 160 -5.76 -10.98 -13.36
N GLY A 161 -6.83 -11.79 -13.46
CA GLY A 161 -6.70 -13.16 -13.93
C GLY A 161 -7.88 -14.05 -13.55
N ILE A 162 -7.72 -15.35 -13.72
CA ILE A 162 -8.71 -16.36 -13.38
C ILE A 162 -8.42 -16.93 -12.00
N HIS A 163 -9.32 -16.68 -11.06
CA HIS A 163 -9.25 -17.21 -9.71
C HIS A 163 -9.97 -18.55 -9.61
N ARG A 164 -9.25 -19.62 -9.36
CA ARG A 164 -9.79 -20.97 -9.28
C ARG A 164 -9.86 -21.46 -7.84
N LEU A 165 -11.08 -21.80 -7.40
CA LEU A 165 -11.27 -22.50 -6.14
C LEU A 165 -11.09 -24.01 -6.34
N VAL A 166 -10.20 -24.61 -5.54
CA VAL A 166 -10.05 -26.08 -5.44
C VAL A 166 -10.40 -26.48 -4.02
N ARG A 167 -11.52 -27.15 -3.86
CA ARG A 167 -11.95 -27.72 -2.56
C ARG A 167 -12.28 -29.18 -2.71
N LYS A 168 -12.10 -29.95 -1.64
CA LYS A 168 -12.48 -31.36 -1.55
C LYS A 168 -13.94 -31.47 -1.11
#